data_bfc2b4a9f1335b146c88cc6e3fd1d1a6
#
_entry.id   bfc2b4a9f1335b146c88cc6e3fd1d1a6
#
_cell.length_a   1.000
_cell.length_b   1.000
_cell.length_c   1.000
_cell.angle_alpha   90.00
_cell.angle_beta   90.00
_cell.angle_gamma   90.00
#
_symmetry.space_group_name_H-M   'P 1'
#
loop_
_entity.id
_entity.type
_entity.pdbx_description
1 polymer ?
#
loop_
_entity_poly.entity_id
_entity_poly.type
_entity_poly.pdbx_seq_one_letter_code
_entity_poly.pdbx_strand_id
1 'polypeptide(L)'
;SDTEYPVLYMFHGIGGDYTSWLEYGNVARVMDKMIKEGKIQPFIMVIPDGYLSYYSDTYDGSSLYETFFIKELVPYIDNNYRTRKDINGRSIIGFSMGGFGALSVSLRNRHLFGSVVALSPSIRTEKQYMEEGPQKGWDNQWGRIFGGEGKNGKQRLTSYYKQHSP
;
A
#
# COMPACT_ATOMS: atom_id res chain seq x y z
N SER A 1 28.20 4.87 13.63
CA SER A 1 27.82 5.83 12.58
C SER A 1 26.43 6.36 12.86
N ASP A 2 26.26 7.67 12.91
CA ASP A 2 24.97 8.36 13.17
C ASP A 2 24.18 8.58 11.86
N THR A 3 24.53 7.87 10.82
CA THR A 3 23.89 8.02 9.51
C THR A 3 22.46 7.53 9.57
N GLU A 4 21.51 8.40 9.21
CA GLU A 4 20.11 8.06 9.00
C GLU A 4 19.85 7.75 7.52
N TYR A 5 18.95 6.80 7.26
CA TYR A 5 18.66 6.29 5.94
C TYR A 5 17.21 6.60 5.53
N PRO A 6 16.95 6.92 4.26
CA PRO A 6 15.58 6.96 3.76
C PRO A 6 14.96 5.57 3.82
N VAL A 7 13.64 5.53 3.89
CA VAL A 7 12.84 4.30 3.97
C VAL A 7 11.98 4.17 2.72
N LEU A 8 12.01 3.00 2.10
CA LEU A 8 11.13 2.61 1.00
C LEU A 8 10.17 1.52 1.49
N TYR A 9 8.90 1.86 1.61
CA TYR A 9 7.82 0.91 1.88
C TYR A 9 7.35 0.29 0.57
N MET A 10 7.29 -1.05 0.50
CA MET A 10 7.06 -1.80 -0.74
C MET A 10 5.86 -2.71 -0.60
N PHE A 11 4.78 -2.41 -1.30
CA PHE A 11 3.50 -3.11 -1.24
C PHE A 11 3.38 -4.14 -2.36
N HIS A 12 3.11 -5.39 -2.01
CA HIS A 12 2.96 -6.49 -2.97
C HIS A 12 1.57 -6.51 -3.64
N GLY A 13 1.44 -7.26 -4.73
CA GLY A 13 0.19 -7.49 -5.42
C GLY A 13 -0.67 -8.57 -4.74
N ILE A 14 -1.88 -8.75 -5.27
CA ILE A 14 -2.80 -9.78 -4.79
C ILE A 14 -2.17 -11.18 -4.91
N GLY A 15 -2.39 -12.02 -3.91
CA GLY A 15 -1.81 -13.37 -3.86
C GLY A 15 -0.31 -13.43 -3.59
N GLY A 16 0.34 -12.27 -3.40
CA GLY A 16 1.71 -12.18 -2.92
C GLY A 16 1.79 -12.04 -1.40
N ASP A 17 3.01 -11.90 -0.91
CA ASP A 17 3.36 -11.69 0.48
C ASP A 17 4.65 -10.82 0.58
N TYR A 18 5.21 -10.70 1.77
CA TYR A 18 6.43 -9.94 2.03
C TYR A 18 7.67 -10.47 1.26
N THR A 19 7.65 -11.69 0.73
CA THR A 19 8.77 -12.25 -0.06
C THR A 19 8.71 -11.86 -1.53
N SER A 20 7.55 -11.45 -2.04
CA SER A 20 7.29 -11.25 -3.46
C SER A 20 8.27 -10.33 -4.16
N TRP A 21 8.64 -9.21 -3.53
CA TRP A 21 9.62 -8.28 -4.08
C TRP A 21 11.03 -8.87 -4.14
N LEU A 22 11.36 -9.76 -3.21
CA LEU A 22 12.67 -10.42 -3.13
C LEU A 22 12.77 -11.54 -4.15
N GLU A 23 11.78 -12.43 -4.19
CA GLU A 23 11.79 -13.65 -5.00
C GLU A 23 11.50 -13.36 -6.48
N TYR A 24 10.43 -12.64 -6.78
CA TYR A 24 10.03 -12.35 -8.16
C TYR A 24 10.67 -11.07 -8.70
N GLY A 25 10.80 -10.05 -7.86
CA GLY A 25 11.40 -8.77 -8.23
C GLY A 25 12.92 -8.75 -8.18
N ASN A 26 13.54 -9.72 -7.51
CA ASN A 26 14.99 -9.77 -7.27
C ASN A 26 15.53 -8.41 -6.74
N VAL A 27 14.70 -7.70 -5.99
CA VAL A 27 14.93 -6.29 -5.65
C VAL A 27 16.22 -6.09 -4.85
N ALA A 28 16.53 -6.99 -3.92
CA ALA A 28 17.75 -6.88 -3.11
C ALA A 28 19.01 -6.81 -4.00
N ARG A 29 19.13 -7.73 -4.95
CA ARG A 29 20.28 -7.79 -5.88
C ARG A 29 20.35 -6.53 -6.77
N VAL A 30 19.20 -6.06 -7.26
CA VAL A 30 19.14 -4.86 -8.11
C VAL A 30 19.59 -3.63 -7.31
N MET A 31 19.07 -3.45 -6.11
CA MET A 31 19.39 -2.32 -5.24
C MET A 31 20.87 -2.35 -4.79
N ASP A 32 21.38 -3.50 -4.38
CA ASP A 32 22.79 -3.67 -4.04
C ASP A 32 23.72 -3.26 -5.19
N LYS A 33 23.37 -3.69 -6.42
CA LYS A 33 24.13 -3.29 -7.61
C LYS A 33 24.10 -1.79 -7.80
N MET A 34 22.92 -1.16 -7.73
CA MET A 34 22.77 0.28 -7.92
C MET A 34 23.48 1.09 -6.84
N ILE A 35 23.47 0.63 -5.60
CA ILE A 35 24.23 1.25 -4.50
C ILE A 35 25.74 1.15 -4.75
N LYS A 36 26.23 -0.03 -5.12
CA LYS A 36 27.67 -0.25 -5.44
C LYS A 36 28.16 0.59 -6.63
N GLU A 37 27.28 0.82 -7.61
CA GLU A 37 27.57 1.68 -8.77
C GLU A 37 27.40 3.18 -8.45
N GLY A 38 27.05 3.56 -7.24
CA GLY A 38 26.82 4.95 -6.83
C GLY A 38 25.60 5.62 -7.47
N LYS A 39 24.67 4.83 -8.05
CA LYS A 39 23.45 5.33 -8.70
C LYS A 39 22.36 5.72 -7.73
N ILE A 40 22.32 5.08 -6.59
CA ILE A 40 21.40 5.38 -5.48
C ILE A 40 22.17 5.34 -4.16
N GLN A 41 21.67 6.09 -3.19
CA GLN A 41 22.17 6.01 -1.82
C GLN A 41 21.63 4.77 -1.09
N PRO A 42 22.31 4.27 -0.05
CA PRO A 42 21.76 3.24 0.82
C PRO A 42 20.44 3.68 1.47
N PHE A 43 19.50 2.75 1.61
CA PHE A 43 18.18 2.98 2.21
C PHE A 43 17.65 1.70 2.88
N ILE A 44 16.61 1.86 3.69
CA ILE A 44 15.93 0.75 4.36
C ILE A 44 14.73 0.33 3.52
N MET A 45 14.62 -0.95 3.18
CA MET A 45 13.42 -1.53 2.57
C MET A 45 12.52 -2.13 3.65
N VAL A 46 11.25 -1.77 3.63
CA VAL A 46 10.21 -2.33 4.49
C VAL A 46 9.14 -2.95 3.61
N ILE A 47 8.99 -4.26 3.70
CA ILE A 47 8.06 -5.03 2.85
C ILE A 47 7.01 -5.68 3.77
N PRO A 48 5.93 -4.97 4.11
CA PRO A 48 4.89 -5.53 4.96
C PRO A 48 4.02 -6.52 4.18
N ASP A 49 3.49 -7.51 4.89
CA ASP A 49 2.45 -8.37 4.32
C ASP A 49 1.11 -7.61 4.28
N GLY A 50 0.60 -7.42 3.07
CA GLY A 50 -0.66 -6.72 2.83
C GLY A 50 -1.87 -7.64 2.81
N TYR A 51 -1.68 -8.97 2.87
CA TYR A 51 -2.76 -9.96 2.73
C TYR A 51 -3.64 -9.66 1.51
N LEU A 52 -4.95 -9.62 1.70
CA LEU A 52 -5.95 -9.23 0.70
C LEU A 52 -6.64 -7.90 1.07
N SER A 53 -5.95 -7.03 1.80
CA SER A 53 -6.52 -5.82 2.40
C SER A 53 -6.65 -4.63 1.45
N TYR A 54 -6.03 -4.66 0.27
CA TYR A 54 -5.83 -3.46 -0.56
C TYR A 54 -5.14 -2.31 0.21
N TYR A 55 -4.46 -2.66 1.32
CA TYR A 55 -3.80 -1.70 2.20
C TYR A 55 -4.75 -0.64 2.79
N SER A 56 -6.01 -1.00 2.94
CA SER A 56 -7.10 -0.14 3.39
C SER A 56 -7.75 -0.69 4.65
N ASP A 57 -8.33 0.20 5.43
CA ASP A 57 -9.26 -0.19 6.48
C ASP A 57 -10.54 -0.70 5.83
N THR A 58 -11.18 -1.71 6.42
CA THR A 58 -12.47 -2.21 5.93
C THR A 58 -13.62 -1.26 6.32
N TYR A 59 -14.64 -1.21 5.49
CA TYR A 59 -15.81 -0.33 5.68
C TYR A 59 -16.55 -0.55 7.01
N ASP A 60 -16.47 -1.77 7.55
CA ASP A 60 -17.09 -2.16 8.81
C ASP A 60 -16.15 -2.10 10.02
N GLY A 61 -14.89 -1.72 9.77
CA GLY A 61 -13.87 -1.62 10.80
C GLY A 61 -13.36 -2.99 11.30
N SER A 62 -13.69 -4.10 10.64
CA SER A 62 -13.25 -5.45 11.04
C SER A 62 -11.73 -5.66 10.81
N SER A 63 -11.12 -4.87 9.91
CA SER A 63 -9.68 -4.82 9.69
C SER A 63 -9.25 -3.39 9.46
N LEU A 64 -8.26 -2.92 10.19
CA LEU A 64 -7.76 -1.54 10.16
C LEU A 64 -6.34 -1.50 9.61
N TYR A 65 -6.13 -1.99 8.39
CA TYR A 65 -4.79 -2.14 7.82
C TYR A 65 -4.08 -0.81 7.60
N GLU A 66 -4.73 0.18 7.00
CA GLU A 66 -4.12 1.49 6.80
C GLU A 66 -3.82 2.18 8.14
N THR A 67 -4.76 2.08 9.07
CA THR A 67 -4.57 2.60 10.44
C THR A 67 -3.36 1.95 11.11
N PHE A 68 -3.24 0.61 11.06
CA PHE A 68 -2.07 -0.11 11.53
C PHE A 68 -0.78 0.37 10.85
N PHE A 69 -0.79 0.44 9.52
CA PHE A 69 0.40 0.85 8.76
C PHE A 69 0.89 2.24 9.17
N ILE A 70 -0.02 3.22 9.25
CA ILE A 70 0.32 4.61 9.54
C ILE A 70 0.62 4.86 11.03
N LYS A 71 -0.16 4.25 11.93
CA LYS A 71 -0.08 4.57 13.37
C LYS A 71 0.82 3.63 14.16
N GLU A 72 1.12 2.46 13.63
CA GLU A 72 1.93 1.47 14.34
C GLU A 72 3.19 1.11 13.56
N LEU A 73 3.09 0.64 12.31
CA LEU A 73 4.26 0.16 11.57
C LEU A 73 5.25 1.28 11.24
N VAL A 74 4.80 2.41 10.67
CA VAL A 74 5.70 3.52 10.35
C VAL A 74 6.41 4.05 11.61
N PRO A 75 5.72 4.34 12.73
CA PRO A 75 6.38 4.72 13.98
C PRO A 75 7.30 3.64 14.56
N TYR A 76 6.93 2.37 14.44
CA TYR A 76 7.80 1.27 14.87
C TYR A 76 9.13 1.27 14.12
N ILE A 77 9.08 1.39 12.79
CA ILE A 77 10.30 1.47 11.97
C ILE A 77 11.15 2.67 12.35
N ASP A 78 10.53 3.84 12.53
CA ASP A 78 11.23 5.06 12.92
C ASP A 78 11.87 5.00 14.32
N ASN A 79 11.30 4.23 15.22
CA ASN A 79 11.80 4.09 16.59
C ASN A 79 12.88 3.01 16.76
N ASN A 80 12.90 2.02 15.85
CA ASN A 80 13.81 0.88 15.97
C ASN A 80 14.96 0.90 14.95
N TYR A 81 14.89 1.75 13.94
CA TYR A 81 15.91 1.86 12.90
C TYR A 81 16.33 3.31 12.71
N ARG A 82 17.52 3.51 12.16
CA ARG A 82 18.07 4.85 11.88
C ARG A 82 17.45 5.43 10.60
N THR A 83 16.23 5.89 10.70
CA THR A 83 15.44 6.40 9.58
C THR A 83 15.50 7.93 9.51
N ARG A 84 15.49 8.46 8.29
CA ARG A 84 15.14 9.86 8.05
C ARG A 84 13.63 10.03 8.21
N LYS A 85 13.23 10.70 9.30
CA LYS A 85 11.82 10.81 9.73
C LYS A 85 11.03 11.90 9.03
N ASP A 86 11.67 12.70 8.17
CA ASP A 86 11.00 13.73 7.40
C ASP A 86 10.31 13.15 6.13
N ILE A 87 9.47 13.95 5.50
CA ILE A 87 8.73 13.59 4.29
C ILE A 87 9.65 13.12 3.15
N ASN A 88 10.81 13.74 2.97
CA ASN A 88 11.76 13.41 1.91
C ASN A 88 12.52 12.11 2.21
N GLY A 89 12.50 11.68 3.46
CA GLY A 89 13.06 10.41 3.92
C GLY A 89 12.15 9.21 3.71
N ARG A 90 10.87 9.39 3.31
CA ARG A 90 9.93 8.28 3.11
C ARG A 90 9.38 8.21 1.72
N SER A 91 9.46 7.02 1.13
CA SER A 91 8.89 6.70 -0.17
C SER A 91 8.03 5.44 -0.07
N ILE A 92 7.05 5.33 -0.94
CA ILE A 92 6.17 4.16 -1.02
C ILE A 92 6.07 3.71 -2.47
N ILE A 93 6.21 2.41 -2.70
CA ILE A 93 6.02 1.77 -4.01
C ILE A 93 5.08 0.59 -3.87
N GLY A 94 4.27 0.36 -4.88
CA GLY A 94 3.40 -0.81 -4.90
C GLY A 94 3.09 -1.29 -6.31
N PHE A 95 2.76 -2.57 -6.40
CA PHE A 95 2.39 -3.25 -7.64
C PHE A 95 0.95 -3.77 -7.55
N SER A 96 0.14 -3.57 -8.59
CA SER A 96 -1.24 -4.06 -8.69
C SER A 96 -2.11 -3.62 -7.50
N MET A 97 -2.56 -4.54 -6.63
CA MET A 97 -3.20 -4.24 -5.35
C MET A 97 -2.33 -3.29 -4.50
N GLY A 98 -1.02 -3.55 -4.43
CA GLY A 98 -0.07 -2.68 -3.75
C GLY A 98 0.07 -1.31 -4.40
N GLY A 99 -0.07 -1.23 -5.72
CA GLY A 99 -0.11 0.05 -6.44
C GLY A 99 -1.32 0.90 -6.06
N PHE A 100 -2.49 0.28 -5.92
CA PHE A 100 -3.67 0.92 -5.36
C PHE A 100 -3.39 1.41 -3.94
N GLY A 101 -2.86 0.53 -3.08
CA GLY A 101 -2.53 0.87 -1.69
C GLY A 101 -1.51 2.01 -1.59
N ALA A 102 -0.45 1.98 -2.40
CA ALA A 102 0.57 3.02 -2.40
C ALA A 102 -0.01 4.40 -2.74
N LEU A 103 -0.85 4.48 -3.76
CA LEU A 103 -1.55 5.74 -4.10
C LEU A 103 -2.53 6.17 -3.02
N SER A 104 -3.41 5.27 -2.59
CA SER A 104 -4.45 5.58 -1.61
C SER A 104 -3.87 6.07 -0.29
N VAL A 105 -2.91 5.32 0.25
CA VAL A 105 -2.24 5.65 1.52
C VAL A 105 -1.47 6.97 1.40
N SER A 106 -0.68 7.16 0.34
CA SER A 106 0.13 8.38 0.20
C SER A 106 -0.73 9.63 -0.02
N LEU A 107 -1.79 9.54 -0.81
CA LEU A 107 -2.67 10.68 -1.08
C LEU A 107 -3.49 11.12 0.15
N ARG A 108 -3.88 10.16 1.00
CA ARG A 108 -4.54 10.48 2.28
C ARG A 108 -3.57 10.98 3.34
N ASN A 109 -2.30 10.57 3.26
CA ASN A 109 -1.26 10.89 4.26
C ASN A 109 -0.10 11.67 3.62
N ARG A 110 -0.42 12.73 2.88
CA ARG A 110 0.53 13.54 2.08
C ARG A 110 1.70 14.11 2.87
N HIS A 111 1.54 14.26 4.17
CA HIS A 111 2.59 14.76 5.06
C HIS A 111 3.65 13.71 5.42
N LEU A 112 3.41 12.43 5.12
CA LEU A 112 4.31 11.32 5.48
C LEU A 112 5.24 10.88 4.35
N PHE A 113 4.80 10.96 3.09
CA PHE A 113 5.52 10.39 1.95
C PHE A 113 5.87 11.45 0.92
N GLY A 114 7.17 11.62 0.64
CA GLY A 114 7.68 12.53 -0.37
C GLY A 114 7.63 11.98 -1.79
N SER A 115 7.57 10.65 -1.92
CA SER A 115 7.51 10.00 -3.23
C SER A 115 6.59 8.79 -3.20
N VAL A 116 5.86 8.60 -4.31
CA VAL A 116 5.03 7.42 -4.54
C VAL A 116 5.26 6.88 -5.95
N VAL A 117 5.36 5.55 -6.05
CA VAL A 117 5.41 4.83 -7.32
C VAL A 117 4.32 3.76 -7.33
N ALA A 118 3.44 3.81 -8.32
CA ALA A 118 2.39 2.82 -8.50
C ALA A 118 2.59 2.09 -9.82
N LEU A 119 2.93 0.81 -9.73
CA LEU A 119 3.14 -0.06 -10.87
C LEU A 119 1.84 -0.81 -11.19
N SER A 120 1.27 -0.58 -12.38
CA SER A 120 0.03 -1.20 -12.81
C SER A 120 -1.05 -1.24 -11.71
N PRO A 121 -1.39 -0.09 -11.10
CA PRO A 121 -2.25 -0.07 -9.92
C PRO A 121 -3.65 -0.61 -10.26
N SER A 122 -4.21 -1.40 -9.35
CA SER A 122 -5.55 -1.98 -9.49
C SER A 122 -6.63 -0.94 -9.19
N ILE A 123 -6.65 0.14 -10.00
CA ILE A 123 -7.64 1.22 -9.87
C ILE A 123 -8.85 0.91 -10.76
N ARG A 124 -10.02 1.24 -10.26
CA ARG A 124 -11.29 1.17 -10.98
C ARG A 124 -12.02 2.50 -10.83
N THR A 125 -12.72 2.91 -11.86
CA THR A 125 -13.73 3.96 -11.70
C THR A 125 -14.89 3.42 -10.87
N GLU A 126 -15.65 4.31 -10.23
CA GLU A 126 -16.86 3.95 -9.49
C GLU A 126 -17.80 3.10 -10.37
N LYS A 127 -17.97 3.49 -11.64
CA LYS A 127 -18.80 2.74 -12.60
C LYS A 127 -18.29 1.30 -12.77
N GLN A 128 -17.00 1.12 -13.02
CA GLN A 128 -16.40 -0.22 -13.18
C GLN A 128 -16.60 -1.07 -11.91
N TYR A 129 -16.45 -0.49 -10.73
CA TYR A 129 -16.72 -1.19 -9.49
C TYR A 129 -18.15 -1.68 -9.37
N MET A 130 -19.08 -0.80 -9.73
CA MET A 130 -20.49 -1.14 -9.67
C MET A 130 -20.92 -2.19 -10.69
N GLU A 131 -20.26 -2.23 -11.84
CA GLU A 131 -20.49 -3.23 -12.89
C GLU A 131 -19.81 -4.58 -12.57
N GLU A 132 -18.60 -4.57 -12.05
CA GLU A 132 -17.83 -5.77 -11.72
C GLU A 132 -18.31 -6.46 -10.43
N GLY A 133 -18.80 -5.71 -9.46
CA GLY A 133 -19.19 -6.22 -8.15
C GLY A 133 -20.21 -7.36 -8.24
N PRO A 134 -21.38 -7.17 -8.90
CA PRO A 134 -22.38 -8.21 -9.04
C PRO A 134 -21.90 -9.46 -9.80
N GLN A 135 -21.02 -9.28 -10.79
CA GLN A 135 -20.53 -10.38 -11.62
C GLN A 135 -19.52 -11.26 -10.89
N LYS A 136 -18.75 -10.67 -9.96
CA LYS A 136 -17.70 -11.36 -9.19
C LYS A 136 -18.19 -11.83 -7.81
N GLY A 137 -19.45 -11.55 -7.47
CA GLY A 137 -19.99 -11.73 -6.12
C GLY A 137 -19.41 -10.68 -5.16
N TRP A 138 -20.27 -10.05 -4.40
CA TRP A 138 -19.87 -9.02 -3.40
C TRP A 138 -19.07 -9.61 -2.23
N ASP A 139 -19.07 -10.95 -2.07
CA ASP A 139 -18.23 -11.67 -1.10
C ASP A 139 -16.76 -11.75 -1.51
N ASN A 140 -16.43 -11.23 -2.69
CA ASN A 140 -15.04 -11.07 -3.06
C ASN A 140 -14.39 -10.00 -2.15
N GLN A 141 -13.07 -9.92 -2.22
CA GLN A 141 -12.26 -8.98 -1.42
C GLN A 141 -12.71 -7.51 -1.52
N TRP A 142 -13.30 -7.11 -2.63
CA TRP A 142 -13.80 -5.73 -2.82
C TRP A 142 -14.99 -5.46 -1.90
N GLY A 143 -15.94 -6.35 -1.85
CA GLY A 143 -17.09 -6.25 -0.97
C GLY A 143 -16.68 -6.25 0.50
N ARG A 144 -15.69 -7.03 0.87
CA ARG A 144 -15.17 -7.07 2.24
C ARG A 144 -14.52 -5.76 2.64
N ILE A 145 -13.79 -5.13 1.73
CA ILE A 145 -13.08 -3.88 2.04
C ILE A 145 -14.01 -2.67 1.91
N PHE A 146 -14.69 -2.54 0.78
CA PHE A 146 -15.44 -1.32 0.45
C PHE A 146 -16.94 -1.41 0.72
N GLY A 147 -17.43 -2.54 1.19
CA GLY A 147 -18.85 -2.80 1.42
C GLY A 147 -19.56 -3.24 0.15
N GLY A 148 -20.31 -4.28 0.27
CA GLY A 148 -21.05 -4.88 -0.85
C GLY A 148 -22.49 -5.19 -0.44
N GLU A 149 -23.10 -6.20 -0.57
CA GLU A 149 -24.50 -6.61 -0.51
C GLU A 149 -25.38 -6.07 0.62
N GLY A 150 -26.66 -6.01 0.33
CA GLY A 150 -27.76 -5.62 1.19
C GLY A 150 -28.51 -4.41 0.64
N LYS A 151 -29.64 -4.04 1.25
CA LYS A 151 -30.47 -2.92 0.81
C LYS A 151 -29.68 -1.62 0.56
N ASN A 152 -28.58 -1.42 1.27
CA ASN A 152 -27.71 -0.25 1.17
C ASN A 152 -26.30 -0.60 0.69
N GLY A 153 -26.00 -1.83 0.28
CA GLY A 153 -24.67 -2.29 -0.10
C GLY A 153 -24.08 -1.48 -1.25
N LYS A 154 -24.86 -1.24 -2.28
CA LYS A 154 -24.48 -0.41 -3.42
C LYS A 154 -24.12 1.02 -3.01
N GLN A 155 -24.93 1.63 -2.16
CA GLN A 155 -24.68 2.99 -1.68
C GLN A 155 -23.46 3.06 -0.75
N ARG A 156 -23.26 2.06 0.10
CA ARG A 156 -22.07 1.96 0.97
C ARG A 156 -20.80 1.80 0.16
N LEU A 157 -20.79 0.88 -0.82
CA LEU A 157 -19.66 0.68 -1.70
C LEU A 157 -19.26 2.00 -2.39
N THR A 158 -20.21 2.70 -2.95
CA THR A 158 -19.98 3.98 -3.62
C THR A 158 -19.39 5.03 -2.68
N SER A 159 -19.99 5.22 -1.51
CA SER A 159 -19.56 6.24 -0.54
C SER A 159 -18.18 5.92 0.03
N TYR A 160 -17.98 4.69 0.47
CA TYR A 160 -16.71 4.27 1.06
C TYR A 160 -15.58 4.26 0.03
N TYR A 161 -15.85 3.79 -1.17
CA TYR A 161 -14.89 3.81 -2.26
C TYR A 161 -14.46 5.22 -2.63
N LYS A 162 -15.41 6.16 -2.77
CA LYS A 162 -15.08 7.57 -3.04
C LYS A 162 -14.18 8.20 -2.00
N GLN A 163 -14.32 7.81 -0.75
CA GLN A 163 -13.50 8.33 0.35
C GLN A 163 -12.12 7.70 0.41
N HIS A 164 -11.95 6.46 -0.08
CA HIS A 164 -10.74 5.65 0.12
C HIS A 164 -10.01 5.30 -1.18
N SER A 165 -10.60 5.56 -2.35
CA SER A 165 -9.89 5.42 -3.62
C SER A 165 -8.89 6.57 -3.84
N PRO A 166 -7.81 6.29 -4.58
CA PRO A 166 -6.84 7.31 -4.93
C PRO A 166 -7.39 8.40 -5.83
#